data_db9e06dadf1ac07badd3f3a7da6c1617
#
_entry.id   db9e06dadf1ac07badd3f3a7da6c1617
#
_cell.length_a   1.000
_cell.length_b   1.000
_cell.length_c   1.000
_cell.angle_alpha   90.00
_cell.angle_beta   90.00
_cell.angle_gamma   90.00
#
_symmetry.space_group_name_H-M   'P 1'
#
loop_
_entity.id
_entity.type
_entity.pdbx_description
1 polymer ?
#
loop_
_entity_poly.entity_id
_entity_poly.type
_entity_poly.pdbx_seq_one_letter_code
_entity_poly.pdbx_strand_id
1 'polypeptide(L)'
;IGDGATTMFDLQWVKEHFADWNTQQFVCATSSRIFAETGCCGCITGDDVIHHTRATFSGYLAKLRFRVINNLFHKEESGFSARASQQPRSRYTSRKYLFVLYAATLVGPLVDSIRLALHHKDTTMLLHFVYVYYTCLCIAWYLLRALLGRPPENKIYGK
;
A
#
# COMPACT_ATOMS: atom_id res chain seq x y z
N ILE A 1 -0.58 8.01 -9.84
CA ILE A 1 -1.16 8.71 -8.70
C ILE A 1 -0.03 8.92 -7.72
N GLY A 2 0.28 10.19 -7.41
CA GLY A 2 1.43 10.57 -6.60
C GLY A 2 1.42 9.98 -5.19
N ASP A 3 2.60 9.85 -4.62
CA ASP A 3 2.77 9.55 -3.20
C ASP A 3 2.34 10.80 -2.39
N GLY A 4 1.69 10.60 -1.25
CA GLY A 4 1.25 11.70 -0.37
C GLY A 4 2.39 12.62 0.09
N ALA A 5 3.64 12.14 0.05
CA ALA A 5 4.83 12.94 0.36
C ALA A 5 5.24 13.94 -0.75
N THR A 6 4.77 13.73 -1.98
CA THR A 6 5.17 14.50 -3.16
C THR A 6 3.98 15.20 -3.84
N THR A 7 2.81 15.15 -3.21
CA THR A 7 1.59 15.75 -3.75
C THR A 7 1.28 17.05 -3.04
N MET A 8 1.15 18.12 -3.79
CA MET A 8 0.63 19.42 -3.31
C MET A 8 -0.82 19.56 -3.75
N PHE A 9 -1.64 20.16 -2.90
CA PHE A 9 -3.04 20.46 -3.18
C PHE A 9 -3.46 21.74 -2.46
N ASP A 10 -4.48 22.41 -3.01
CA ASP A 10 -5.08 23.56 -2.39
C ASP A 10 -5.86 23.15 -1.13
N LEU A 11 -5.34 23.55 0.02
CA LEU A 11 -5.92 23.20 1.32
C LEU A 11 -7.28 23.85 1.54
N GLN A 12 -7.49 25.07 1.02
CA GLN A 12 -8.78 25.75 1.16
C GLN A 12 -9.85 25.01 0.36
N TRP A 13 -9.55 24.68 -0.88
CA TRP A 13 -10.43 23.87 -1.72
C TRP A 13 -10.77 22.53 -1.07
N VAL A 14 -9.76 21.85 -0.49
CA VAL A 14 -9.96 20.57 0.21
C VAL A 14 -10.92 20.73 1.40
N LYS A 15 -10.76 21.78 2.21
CA LYS A 15 -11.63 22.03 3.37
C LYS A 15 -13.09 22.29 2.95
N GLU A 16 -13.29 22.92 1.81
CA GLU A 16 -14.61 23.24 1.28
C GLU A 16 -15.34 22.00 0.70
N HIS A 17 -14.58 21.06 0.13
CA HIS A 17 -15.15 19.91 -0.58
C HIS A 17 -15.17 18.61 0.23
N PHE A 18 -14.37 18.50 1.30
CA PHE A 18 -14.28 17.28 2.10
C PHE A 18 -14.47 17.56 3.60
N ALA A 19 -15.63 17.20 4.13
CA ALA A 19 -15.95 17.41 5.56
C ALA A 19 -14.98 16.66 6.51
N ASP A 20 -14.41 15.56 6.04
CA ASP A 20 -13.48 14.69 6.78
C ASP A 20 -12.00 14.97 6.49
N TRP A 21 -11.66 16.15 5.94
CA TRP A 21 -10.33 16.51 5.47
C TRP A 21 -9.21 16.35 6.53
N ASN A 22 -9.53 16.43 7.81
CA ASN A 22 -8.58 16.30 8.92
C ASN A 22 -8.51 14.90 9.52
N THR A 23 -9.19 13.93 8.93
CA THR A 23 -9.19 12.53 9.41
C THR A 23 -8.04 11.74 8.81
N GLN A 24 -7.63 10.67 9.51
CA GLN A 24 -6.63 9.74 8.97
C GLN A 24 -7.12 9.06 7.68
N GLN A 25 -8.41 8.82 7.56
CA GLN A 25 -9.02 8.26 6.37
C GLN A 25 -8.79 9.15 5.15
N PHE A 26 -8.99 10.46 5.30
CA PHE A 26 -8.71 11.42 4.24
C PHE A 26 -7.21 11.45 3.90
N VAL A 27 -6.33 11.56 4.90
CA VAL A 27 -4.88 11.61 4.68
C VAL A 27 -4.36 10.40 3.89
N CYS A 28 -4.84 9.20 4.19
CA CYS A 28 -4.45 7.98 3.48
C CYS A 28 -4.97 7.90 2.03
N ALA A 29 -6.06 8.59 1.73
CA ALA A 29 -6.76 8.52 0.44
C ALA A 29 -6.72 9.84 -0.35
N THR A 30 -6.07 10.88 0.17
CA THR A 30 -6.12 12.27 -0.35
C THR A 30 -5.98 12.37 -1.86
N SER A 31 -4.84 11.93 -2.41
CA SER A 31 -4.58 12.03 -3.84
C SER A 31 -5.62 11.30 -4.69
N SER A 32 -6.08 10.15 -4.22
CA SER A 32 -7.08 9.35 -4.92
C SER A 32 -8.45 10.01 -4.91
N ARG A 33 -8.83 10.63 -3.79
CA ARG A 33 -10.13 11.30 -3.64
C ARG A 33 -10.19 12.60 -4.44
N ILE A 34 -9.15 13.42 -4.34
CA ILE A 34 -9.04 14.66 -5.11
C ILE A 34 -9.09 14.36 -6.61
N PHE A 35 -8.34 13.36 -7.08
CA PHE A 35 -8.37 12.96 -8.48
C PHE A 35 -9.75 12.45 -8.92
N ALA A 36 -10.45 11.70 -8.06
CA ALA A 36 -11.81 11.24 -8.37
C ALA A 36 -12.80 12.39 -8.51
N GLU A 37 -12.67 13.43 -7.68
CA GLU A 37 -13.55 14.59 -7.67
C GLU A 37 -13.28 15.55 -8.84
N THR A 38 -12.00 15.81 -9.11
CA THR A 38 -11.60 16.82 -10.11
C THR A 38 -11.34 16.24 -11.50
N GLY A 39 -11.00 14.95 -11.60
CA GLY A 39 -10.49 14.34 -12.83
C GLY A 39 -9.12 14.87 -13.27
N CYS A 40 -8.52 15.80 -12.52
CA CYS A 40 -7.31 16.52 -12.88
C CYS A 40 -6.16 16.23 -11.92
N CYS A 41 -4.96 16.08 -12.47
CA CYS A 41 -3.71 16.15 -11.71
C CYS A 41 -2.65 16.84 -12.57
N GLY A 42 -1.86 17.71 -11.92
CA GLY A 42 -0.62 18.24 -12.51
C GLY A 42 0.57 17.36 -12.14
N CYS A 43 1.56 17.30 -12.98
CA CYS A 43 2.84 16.66 -12.69
C CYS A 43 3.95 17.68 -12.87
N ILE A 44 4.75 17.92 -11.84
CA ILE A 44 5.98 18.69 -11.95
C ILE A 44 7.07 17.72 -12.36
N THR A 45 7.66 17.95 -13.52
CA THR A 45 8.79 17.16 -14.05
C THR A 45 10.08 17.93 -13.89
N GLY A 46 11.15 17.24 -13.55
CA GLY A 46 12.49 17.82 -13.45
C GLY A 46 13.03 18.04 -12.05
N ASP A 47 12.19 17.95 -11.01
CA ASP A 47 12.63 18.00 -9.63
C ASP A 47 12.60 16.61 -8.99
N ASP A 48 13.75 16.10 -8.60
CA ASP A 48 13.86 14.84 -7.88
C ASP A 48 13.60 15.05 -6.40
N VAL A 49 12.60 14.36 -5.85
CA VAL A 49 12.33 14.34 -4.41
C VAL A 49 12.97 13.12 -3.77
N ILE A 50 13.97 13.35 -2.91
CA ILE A 50 14.61 12.29 -2.15
C ILE A 50 13.75 11.95 -0.94
N HIS A 51 13.09 10.80 -0.98
CA HIS A 51 12.28 10.30 0.13
C HIS A 51 13.12 9.42 1.06
N HIS A 52 13.56 9.98 2.18
CA HIS A 52 14.27 9.24 3.22
C HIS A 52 13.28 8.38 4.02
N THR A 53 13.21 7.09 3.71
CA THR A 53 12.50 6.12 4.54
C THR A 53 13.44 5.57 5.61
N ARG A 54 12.91 5.20 6.78
CA ARG A 54 13.71 4.45 7.78
C ARG A 54 14.19 3.15 7.14
N ALA A 55 15.48 3.10 6.85
CA ALA A 55 16.10 2.07 6.02
C ALA A 55 16.48 0.79 6.78
N THR A 56 15.88 0.48 7.94
CA THR A 56 16.15 -0.78 8.61
C THR A 56 15.25 -1.88 8.08
N PHE A 57 15.82 -3.06 7.85
CA PHE A 57 15.08 -4.24 7.39
C PHE A 57 13.87 -4.55 8.29
N SER A 58 14.05 -4.54 9.62
CA SER A 58 12.97 -4.76 10.58
C SER A 58 11.87 -3.71 10.51
N GLY A 59 12.24 -2.44 10.31
CA GLY A 59 11.28 -1.34 10.12
C GLY A 59 10.45 -1.51 8.85
N TYR A 60 11.04 -2.02 7.78
CA TYR A 60 10.31 -2.31 6.55
C TYR A 60 9.34 -3.49 6.71
N LEU A 61 9.75 -4.56 7.39
CA LEU A 61 8.84 -5.67 7.72
C LEU A 61 7.67 -5.23 8.60
N ALA A 62 7.90 -4.36 9.58
CA ALA A 62 6.85 -3.76 10.39
C ALA A 62 5.86 -2.95 9.55
N LYS A 63 6.35 -2.18 8.55
CA LYS A 63 5.53 -1.44 7.59
C LYS A 63 4.69 -2.38 6.71
N LEU A 64 5.26 -3.49 6.23
CA LEU A 64 4.52 -4.49 5.47
C LEU A 64 3.40 -5.12 6.31
N ARG A 65 3.71 -5.51 7.55
CA ARG A 65 2.72 -6.07 8.48
C ARG A 65 1.57 -5.08 8.74
N PHE A 66 1.89 -3.84 9.02
CA PHE A 66 0.90 -2.77 9.19
C PHE A 66 -0.01 -2.64 7.96
N ARG A 67 0.56 -2.63 6.75
CA ARG A 67 -0.21 -2.56 5.50
C ARG A 67 -1.14 -3.77 5.32
N VAL A 68 -0.68 -4.97 5.66
CA VAL A 68 -1.50 -6.19 5.59
C VAL A 68 -2.71 -6.07 6.51
N ILE A 69 -2.50 -5.69 7.78
CA ILE A 69 -3.57 -5.54 8.77
C ILE A 69 -4.62 -4.52 8.28
N ASN A 70 -4.16 -3.33 7.89
CA ASN A 70 -5.06 -2.28 7.45
C ASN A 70 -5.81 -2.62 6.15
N ASN A 71 -5.15 -3.28 5.21
CA ASN A 71 -5.82 -3.70 3.97
C ASN A 71 -6.84 -4.82 4.16
N LEU A 72 -6.64 -5.69 5.15
CA LEU A 72 -7.56 -6.81 5.40
C LEU A 72 -8.71 -6.42 6.32
N PHE A 73 -8.45 -5.70 7.42
CA PHE A 73 -9.40 -5.52 8.51
C PHE A 73 -9.88 -4.08 8.70
N HIS A 74 -9.09 -3.09 8.32
CA HIS A 74 -9.34 -1.66 8.61
C HIS A 74 -9.37 -0.78 7.36
N LYS A 75 -9.90 -1.30 6.26
CA LYS A 75 -9.92 -0.59 4.97
C LYS A 75 -10.64 0.75 5.03
N GLU A 76 -11.81 0.76 5.69
CA GLU A 76 -12.64 1.95 5.81
C GLU A 76 -11.97 3.00 6.68
N GLU A 77 -11.42 2.58 7.81
CA GLU A 77 -10.74 3.46 8.76
C GLU A 77 -9.42 4.03 8.20
N SER A 78 -8.73 3.26 7.35
CA SER A 78 -7.44 3.64 6.76
C SER A 78 -7.56 4.34 5.40
N GLY A 79 -8.77 4.53 4.87
CA GLY A 79 -9.00 5.12 3.55
C GLY A 79 -8.59 4.25 2.37
N PHE A 80 -8.21 2.98 2.58
CA PHE A 80 -7.85 2.07 1.49
C PHE A 80 -9.04 1.64 0.62
N SER A 81 -10.26 1.73 1.13
CA SER A 81 -11.49 1.49 0.37
C SER A 81 -11.67 2.47 -0.78
N ALA A 82 -11.32 3.74 -0.59
CA ALA A 82 -11.42 4.77 -1.61
C ALA A 82 -10.55 4.48 -2.85
N ARG A 83 -9.42 3.80 -2.68
CA ARG A 83 -8.56 3.37 -3.80
C ARG A 83 -9.20 2.24 -4.61
N ALA A 84 -9.96 1.38 -3.96
CA ALA A 84 -10.62 0.25 -4.61
C ALA A 84 -11.83 0.70 -5.44
N SER A 85 -12.53 1.75 -5.02
CA SER A 85 -13.71 2.26 -5.71
C SER A 85 -13.40 2.90 -7.07
N GLN A 86 -12.16 3.36 -7.27
CA GLN A 86 -11.71 4.03 -8.50
C GLN A 86 -11.20 3.07 -9.58
N GLN A 87 -11.04 1.79 -9.28
CA GLN A 87 -10.58 0.80 -10.26
C GLN A 87 -11.72 -0.11 -10.73
N PRO A 88 -11.75 -0.54 -12.01
CA PRO A 88 -12.71 -1.50 -12.50
C PRO A 88 -12.72 -2.74 -11.59
N ARG A 89 -13.86 -3.01 -10.99
CA ARG A 89 -14.03 -4.03 -9.92
C ARG A 89 -13.50 -5.41 -10.29
N SER A 90 -13.64 -5.81 -11.54
CA SER A 90 -13.22 -7.14 -12.01
C SER A 90 -11.69 -7.35 -11.99
N ARG A 91 -10.92 -6.37 -12.46
CA ARG A 91 -9.46 -6.47 -12.51
C ARG A 91 -8.81 -6.38 -11.12
N TYR A 92 -9.38 -5.60 -10.22
CA TYR A 92 -8.85 -5.42 -8.88
C TYR A 92 -9.08 -6.65 -7.99
N THR A 93 -10.25 -7.25 -8.09
CA THR A 93 -10.62 -8.42 -7.28
C THR A 93 -9.80 -9.64 -7.66
N SER A 94 -9.61 -9.90 -8.96
CA SER A 94 -8.83 -11.05 -9.42
C SER A 94 -7.35 -10.95 -9.04
N ARG A 95 -6.74 -9.77 -9.08
CA ARG A 95 -5.34 -9.58 -8.71
C ARG A 95 -5.04 -9.91 -7.24
N LYS A 96 -5.99 -9.73 -6.32
CA LYS A 96 -5.81 -10.09 -4.90
C LYS A 96 -5.62 -11.59 -4.72
N TYR A 97 -6.44 -12.38 -5.39
CA TYR A 97 -6.36 -13.84 -5.32
C TYR A 97 -5.14 -14.36 -6.07
N LEU A 98 -4.82 -13.77 -7.23
CA LEU A 98 -3.61 -14.09 -7.97
C LEU A 98 -2.34 -13.82 -7.17
N PHE A 99 -2.31 -12.79 -6.33
CA PHE A 99 -1.16 -12.51 -5.46
C PHE A 99 -0.89 -13.67 -4.49
N VAL A 100 -1.93 -14.23 -3.88
CA VAL A 100 -1.78 -15.34 -2.92
C VAL A 100 -1.26 -16.59 -3.65
N LEU A 101 -1.82 -16.91 -4.82
CA LEU A 101 -1.34 -18.01 -5.66
C LEU A 101 0.10 -17.79 -6.10
N TYR A 102 0.43 -16.60 -6.59
CA TYR A 102 1.79 -16.22 -6.99
C TYR A 102 2.79 -16.39 -5.84
N ALA A 103 2.45 -15.89 -4.65
CA ALA A 103 3.31 -16.01 -3.48
C ALA A 103 3.46 -17.47 -3.00
N ALA A 104 2.40 -18.28 -3.11
CA ALA A 104 2.41 -19.69 -2.70
C ALA A 104 3.28 -20.56 -3.61
N THR A 105 3.48 -20.17 -4.87
CA THR A 105 4.32 -20.97 -5.80
C THR A 105 5.80 -20.94 -5.46
N LEU A 106 6.28 -20.00 -4.63
CA LEU A 106 7.70 -19.75 -4.33
C LEU A 106 8.55 -19.43 -5.57
N VAL A 107 8.34 -20.16 -6.65
CA VAL A 107 9.10 -20.05 -7.91
C VAL A 107 8.86 -18.72 -8.58
N GLY A 108 7.61 -18.26 -8.65
CA GLY A 108 7.25 -16.97 -9.26
C GLY A 108 8.00 -15.78 -8.65
N PRO A 109 7.86 -15.55 -7.34
CA PRO A 109 8.58 -14.48 -6.65
C PRO A 109 10.11 -14.58 -6.73
N LEU A 110 10.65 -15.81 -6.75
CA LEU A 110 12.09 -16.02 -6.87
C LEU A 110 12.59 -15.64 -8.27
N VAL A 111 11.92 -16.10 -9.32
CA VAL A 111 12.27 -15.76 -10.72
C VAL A 111 12.16 -14.26 -10.94
N ASP A 112 11.08 -13.62 -10.46
CA ASP A 112 10.92 -12.17 -10.58
C ASP A 112 12.02 -11.40 -9.82
N SER A 113 12.41 -11.86 -8.65
CA SER A 113 13.49 -11.24 -7.87
C SER A 113 14.83 -11.31 -8.59
N ILE A 114 15.15 -12.47 -9.18
CA ILE A 114 16.36 -12.66 -9.98
C ILE A 114 16.31 -11.74 -11.23
N ARG A 115 15.18 -11.73 -11.92
CA ARG A 115 14.99 -10.89 -13.11
C ARG A 115 15.15 -9.40 -12.79
N LEU A 116 14.57 -8.94 -11.68
CA LEU A 116 14.72 -7.56 -11.22
C LEU A 116 16.17 -7.23 -10.85
N ALA A 117 16.84 -8.13 -10.13
CA ALA A 117 18.23 -7.95 -9.76
C ALA A 117 19.16 -7.84 -10.98
N LEU A 118 18.93 -8.68 -12.00
CA LEU A 118 19.70 -8.62 -13.24
C LEU A 118 19.38 -7.35 -14.06
N HIS A 119 18.10 -6.98 -14.14
CA HIS A 119 17.67 -5.81 -14.90
C HIS A 119 18.21 -4.50 -14.32
N HIS A 120 18.12 -4.34 -13.00
CA HIS A 120 18.57 -3.13 -12.31
C HIS A 120 20.05 -3.20 -11.88
N LYS A 121 20.74 -4.33 -12.10
CA LYS A 121 22.11 -4.57 -11.64
C LYS A 121 22.27 -4.32 -10.14
N ASP A 122 21.24 -4.63 -9.36
CA ASP A 122 21.16 -4.39 -7.92
C ASP A 122 20.71 -5.66 -7.19
N THR A 123 21.64 -6.23 -6.41
CA THR A 123 21.40 -7.46 -5.63
C THR A 123 20.37 -7.27 -4.51
N THR A 124 20.11 -6.02 -4.08
CA THR A 124 19.07 -5.75 -3.07
C THR A 124 17.68 -6.11 -3.56
N MET A 125 17.48 -6.19 -4.88
CA MET A 125 16.22 -6.65 -5.48
C MET A 125 15.90 -8.12 -5.15
N LEU A 126 16.87 -8.92 -4.73
CA LEU A 126 16.62 -10.28 -4.24
C LEU A 126 15.78 -10.29 -2.94
N LEU A 127 15.81 -9.19 -2.17
CA LEU A 127 14.95 -9.02 -1.00
C LEU A 127 13.44 -8.99 -1.37
N HIS A 128 13.11 -8.73 -2.64
CA HIS A 128 11.73 -8.78 -3.11
C HIS A 128 11.09 -10.14 -2.82
N PHE A 129 11.80 -11.25 -3.05
CA PHE A 129 11.33 -12.59 -2.70
C PHE A 129 10.99 -12.71 -1.21
N VAL A 130 11.89 -12.23 -0.34
CA VAL A 130 11.69 -12.27 1.12
C VAL A 130 10.45 -11.46 1.52
N TYR A 131 10.27 -10.28 0.94
CA TYR A 131 9.14 -9.41 1.26
C TYR A 131 7.80 -9.97 0.79
N VAL A 132 7.75 -10.56 -0.40
CA VAL A 132 6.55 -11.22 -0.92
C VAL A 132 6.14 -12.38 -0.01
N TYR A 133 7.12 -13.20 0.35
CA TYR A 133 6.88 -14.36 1.20
C TYR A 133 6.44 -13.97 2.60
N TYR A 134 7.13 -13.01 3.21
CA TYR A 134 6.75 -12.45 4.50
C TYR A 134 5.33 -11.88 4.49
N THR A 135 4.96 -11.16 3.43
CA THR A 135 3.62 -10.61 3.27
C THR A 135 2.56 -11.71 3.19
N CYS A 136 2.83 -12.78 2.44
CA CYS A 136 1.95 -13.94 2.35
C CYS A 136 1.76 -14.62 3.72
N LEU A 137 2.84 -14.85 4.45
CA LEU A 137 2.80 -15.40 5.81
C LEU A 137 2.00 -14.51 6.77
N CYS A 138 2.18 -13.19 6.68
CA CYS A 138 1.40 -12.24 7.47
C CYS A 138 -0.11 -12.33 7.16
N ILE A 139 -0.47 -12.41 5.87
CA ILE A 139 -1.86 -12.57 5.46
C ILE A 139 -2.44 -13.85 6.06
N ALA A 140 -1.77 -14.99 5.87
CA ALA A 140 -2.21 -16.29 6.39
C ALA A 140 -2.36 -16.26 7.92
N TRP A 141 -1.37 -15.73 8.63
CA TRP A 141 -1.38 -15.62 10.09
C TRP A 141 -2.54 -14.78 10.62
N TYR A 142 -2.77 -13.60 10.04
CA TYR A 142 -3.83 -12.72 10.53
C TYR A 142 -5.23 -13.20 10.15
N LEU A 143 -5.39 -13.87 9.00
CA LEU A 143 -6.64 -14.53 8.68
C LEU A 143 -6.93 -15.69 9.65
N LEU A 144 -5.93 -16.51 9.98
CA LEU A 144 -6.07 -17.57 10.97
C LEU A 144 -6.45 -16.99 12.34
N ARG A 145 -5.79 -15.93 12.80
CA ARG A 145 -6.14 -15.25 14.05
C ARG A 145 -7.57 -14.73 14.05
N ALA A 146 -8.03 -14.17 12.95
CA ALA A 146 -9.41 -13.68 12.82
C ALA A 146 -10.43 -14.83 12.88
N LEU A 147 -10.13 -15.97 12.25
CA LEU A 147 -10.96 -17.19 12.34
C LEU A 147 -11.04 -17.73 13.78
N LEU A 148 -9.98 -17.56 14.57
CA LEU A 148 -9.94 -17.94 15.99
C LEU A 148 -10.57 -16.88 16.92
N GLY A 149 -11.28 -15.88 16.39
CA GLY A 149 -11.92 -14.82 17.16
C GLY A 149 -10.96 -13.79 17.78
N ARG A 150 -9.73 -13.70 17.30
CA ARG A 150 -8.69 -12.77 17.77
C ARG A 150 -8.21 -11.86 16.64
N PRO A 151 -9.07 -11.00 16.07
CA PRO A 151 -8.66 -10.08 15.02
C PRO A 151 -7.55 -9.13 15.52
N PRO A 152 -6.67 -8.64 14.64
CA PRO A 152 -5.68 -7.66 15.03
C PRO A 152 -6.34 -6.31 15.34
N GLU A 153 -5.81 -5.62 16.35
CA GLU A 153 -6.21 -4.26 16.67
C GLU A 153 -5.69 -3.27 15.60
N ASN A 154 -6.46 -2.20 15.40
CA ASN A 154 -6.01 -1.09 14.55
C ASN A 154 -4.89 -0.35 15.29
N LYS A 155 -3.71 -0.28 14.70
CA LYS A 155 -2.58 0.49 15.22
C LYS A 155 -2.24 1.61 14.27
N ILE A 156 -2.05 2.80 14.81
CA ILE A 156 -1.55 3.93 14.04
C ILE A 156 -0.07 3.69 13.74
N TYR A 157 0.31 3.83 12.46
CA TYR A 157 1.70 3.64 12.05
C TYR A 157 2.63 4.63 12.77
N GLY A 158 3.64 4.10 13.44
CA GLY A 158 4.66 4.92 14.11
C GLY A 158 4.38 5.25 15.58
N LYS A 159 3.31 4.69 16.15
CA LYS A 159 3.04 4.72 17.60
C LYS A 159 3.21 3.37 18.24
#